data_0b729a064f7b098a4dd60a2ddc3207c1
#
_entry.id   0b729a064f7b098a4dd60a2ddc3207c1
#
_cell.length_a   1.000
_cell.length_b   1.000
_cell.length_c   1.000
_cell.angle_alpha   90.00
_cell.angle_beta   90.00
_cell.angle_gamma   90.00
#
_symmetry.space_group_name_H-M   'P 1'
#
loop_
_entity.id
_entity.type
_entity.pdbx_description
1 polymer ?
#
loop_
_entity_poly.entity_id
_entity_poly.type
_entity_poly.pdbx_seq_one_letter_code
_entity_poly.pdbx_strand_id
1 'polypeptide(L)'
;MRTIETKVYTIDEHPNKEKCFEWIRNNWHDLNQHSVDEVIDSLKALQNEIGGKLDYAISSVPDRGEFISFKNYDKEALLDLSKDDCPLTGYCWDFDVIEGVRKGNIKQVLGTLHDDTDYVYSDAGLEEMCEANGYEFDADGYAI
;
A
#
# COMPACT_ATOMS: atom_id res chain seq x y z
N MET A 1 4.04 -34.76 35.13
CA MET A 1 3.72 -34.04 33.88
C MET A 1 4.28 -32.63 33.95
N ARG A 2 5.01 -32.23 32.93
CA ARG A 2 5.65 -30.92 32.88
C ARG A 2 4.81 -29.97 32.06
N THR A 3 4.39 -28.88 32.65
CA THR A 3 3.65 -27.82 31.94
C THR A 3 4.65 -26.77 31.50
N ILE A 4 4.65 -26.47 30.21
CA ILE A 4 5.46 -25.37 29.64
C ILE A 4 4.54 -24.21 29.41
N GLU A 5 4.79 -23.11 30.10
CA GLU A 5 4.08 -21.86 29.86
C GLU A 5 4.87 -20.99 28.89
N THR A 6 4.27 -20.63 27.79
CA THR A 6 4.85 -19.68 26.85
C THR A 6 4.20 -18.31 27.07
N LYS A 7 5.01 -17.33 27.43
CA LYS A 7 4.51 -15.96 27.53
C LYS A 7 4.33 -15.37 26.16
N VAL A 8 3.19 -14.74 25.95
CA VAL A 8 2.89 -13.97 24.75
C VAL A 8 2.66 -12.51 25.14
N TYR A 9 3.02 -11.62 24.23
CA TYR A 9 2.96 -10.19 24.44
C TYR A 9 2.28 -9.53 23.25
N THR A 10 1.39 -8.58 23.54
CA THR A 10 0.99 -7.61 22.52
C THR A 10 2.15 -6.64 22.29
N ILE A 11 2.10 -5.85 21.22
CA ILE A 11 3.20 -4.93 20.92
C ILE A 11 3.44 -3.91 22.04
N ASP A 12 2.39 -3.47 22.73
CA ASP A 12 2.49 -2.52 23.84
C ASP A 12 3.24 -3.09 25.04
N GLU A 13 3.09 -4.39 25.26
CA GLU A 13 3.62 -5.09 26.41
C GLU A 13 5.00 -5.68 26.17
N HIS A 14 5.41 -5.81 24.90
CA HIS A 14 6.65 -6.50 24.56
C HIS A 14 7.88 -5.74 25.10
N PRO A 15 8.81 -6.45 25.80
CA PRO A 15 10.00 -5.81 26.37
C PRO A 15 11.01 -5.31 25.33
N ASN A 16 10.89 -5.80 24.08
CA ASN A 16 11.77 -5.38 22.99
C ASN A 16 11.01 -5.32 21.66
N LYS A 17 10.35 -4.19 21.43
CA LYS A 17 9.54 -3.94 20.22
C LYS A 17 10.36 -4.05 18.93
N GLU A 18 11.65 -3.65 18.98
CA GLU A 18 12.53 -3.72 17.80
C GLU A 18 12.67 -5.13 17.26
N LYS A 19 12.70 -6.14 18.11
CA LYS A 19 12.74 -7.53 17.67
C LYS A 19 11.47 -7.92 16.92
N CYS A 20 10.32 -7.46 17.40
CA CYS A 20 9.04 -7.70 16.72
C CYS A 20 9.02 -7.05 15.33
N PHE A 21 9.43 -5.80 15.24
CA PHE A 21 9.47 -5.06 13.98
C PHE A 21 10.46 -5.70 12.99
N GLU A 22 11.63 -6.10 13.44
CA GLU A 22 12.62 -6.78 12.61
C GLU A 22 12.06 -8.10 12.05
N TRP A 23 11.38 -8.88 12.89
CA TRP A 23 10.76 -10.12 12.44
C TRP A 23 9.69 -9.86 11.38
N ILE A 24 8.83 -8.87 11.57
CA ILE A 24 7.79 -8.49 10.62
C ILE A 24 8.42 -8.08 9.28
N ARG A 25 9.43 -7.22 9.30
CA ARG A 25 10.10 -6.74 8.08
C ARG A 25 10.75 -7.88 7.31
N ASN A 26 11.24 -8.90 8.00
CA ASN A 26 11.89 -10.05 7.38
C ASN A 26 10.89 -11.10 6.87
N ASN A 27 9.66 -11.12 7.35
CA ASN A 27 8.71 -12.20 7.09
C ASN A 27 7.43 -11.78 6.40
N TRP A 28 6.96 -10.55 6.61
CA TRP A 28 5.71 -10.05 6.03
C TRP A 28 6.01 -8.99 4.97
N HIS A 29 5.92 -9.38 3.70
CA HIS A 29 6.29 -8.52 2.57
C HIS A 29 5.09 -7.93 1.82
N ASP A 30 3.88 -8.25 2.24
CA ASP A 30 2.63 -7.89 1.55
C ASP A 30 1.72 -6.96 2.38
N LEU A 31 2.26 -6.29 3.39
CA LEU A 31 1.47 -5.42 4.28
C LEU A 31 0.83 -4.25 3.54
N ASN A 32 1.41 -3.83 2.42
CA ASN A 32 0.86 -2.74 1.61
C ASN A 32 0.22 -3.22 0.30
N GLN A 33 -0.08 -4.51 0.18
CA GLN A 33 -0.69 -5.06 -1.04
C GLN A 33 -2.06 -4.43 -1.32
N HIS A 34 -2.83 -4.10 -0.29
CA HIS A 34 -4.12 -3.44 -0.47
C HIS A 34 -4.00 -2.09 -1.19
N SER A 35 -2.98 -1.29 -0.91
CA SER A 35 -2.74 -0.03 -1.60
C SER A 35 -2.37 -0.25 -3.06
N VAL A 36 -1.56 -1.27 -3.35
CA VAL A 36 -1.25 -1.67 -4.73
C VAL A 36 -2.52 -2.04 -5.48
N ASP A 37 -3.37 -2.85 -4.88
CA ASP A 37 -4.64 -3.28 -5.48
C ASP A 37 -5.57 -2.10 -5.72
N GLU A 38 -5.65 -1.15 -4.78
CA GLU A 38 -6.46 0.06 -4.92
C GLU A 38 -5.96 0.95 -6.06
N VAL A 39 -4.65 1.11 -6.20
CA VAL A 39 -4.04 1.87 -7.31
C VAL A 39 -4.40 1.22 -8.64
N ILE A 40 -4.27 -0.09 -8.74
CA ILE A 40 -4.61 -0.83 -9.97
C ILE A 40 -6.09 -0.67 -10.30
N ASP A 41 -6.98 -0.78 -9.31
CA ASP A 41 -8.41 -0.60 -9.49
C ASP A 41 -8.73 0.81 -9.97
N SER A 42 -8.08 1.84 -9.41
CA SER A 42 -8.24 3.23 -9.86
C SER A 42 -7.77 3.43 -11.30
N LEU A 43 -6.64 2.83 -11.68
CA LEU A 43 -6.13 2.89 -13.06
C LEU A 43 -7.10 2.25 -14.05
N LYS A 44 -7.62 1.07 -13.72
CA LYS A 44 -8.58 0.37 -14.56
C LYS A 44 -9.91 1.14 -14.69
N ALA A 45 -10.38 1.71 -13.58
CA ALA A 45 -11.60 2.51 -13.58
C ALA A 45 -11.42 3.77 -14.44
N LEU A 46 -10.26 4.43 -14.36
CA LEU A 46 -9.95 5.55 -15.21
C LEU A 46 -9.93 5.15 -16.69
N GLN A 47 -9.32 4.02 -17.02
CA GLN A 47 -9.31 3.50 -18.38
C GLN A 47 -10.74 3.28 -18.91
N ASN A 48 -11.65 2.77 -18.08
CA ASN A 48 -13.04 2.61 -18.47
C ASN A 48 -13.72 3.94 -18.79
N GLU A 49 -13.34 5.01 -18.12
CA GLU A 49 -13.93 6.34 -18.32
C GLU A 49 -13.34 7.06 -19.54
N ILE A 50 -12.04 6.99 -19.75
CA ILE A 50 -11.36 7.79 -20.78
C ILE A 50 -10.80 6.98 -21.93
N GLY A 51 -10.88 5.67 -21.87
CA GLY A 51 -10.31 4.78 -22.90
C GLY A 51 -8.80 4.80 -22.89
N GLY A 52 -8.22 4.38 -24.01
CA GLY A 52 -6.78 4.39 -24.18
C GLY A 52 -6.12 3.07 -23.81
N LYS A 53 -4.79 3.09 -23.85
CA LYS A 53 -3.96 1.93 -23.56
C LYS A 53 -3.25 2.11 -22.21
N LEU A 54 -3.56 1.22 -21.28
CA LEU A 54 -2.95 1.16 -19.95
C LEU A 54 -2.02 -0.05 -19.88
N ASP A 55 -0.76 0.20 -19.56
CA ASP A 55 0.21 -0.85 -19.20
C ASP A 55 0.82 -0.52 -17.85
N TYR A 56 1.02 -1.51 -17.02
CA TYR A 56 1.63 -1.29 -15.70
C TYR A 56 2.30 -2.55 -15.18
N ALA A 57 3.27 -2.35 -14.30
CA ALA A 57 3.84 -3.36 -13.43
C ALA A 57 4.08 -2.72 -12.08
N ILE A 58 3.29 -3.09 -11.08
CA ILE A 58 3.31 -2.51 -9.74
C ILE A 58 3.41 -3.64 -8.73
N SER A 59 4.28 -3.47 -7.72
CA SER A 59 4.49 -4.46 -6.68
C SER A 59 4.37 -3.82 -5.30
N SER A 60 3.99 -4.61 -4.28
CA SER A 60 3.98 -4.17 -2.88
C SER A 60 5.40 -3.97 -2.33
N VAL A 61 6.40 -4.53 -3.00
CA VAL A 61 7.81 -4.31 -2.71
C VAL A 61 8.40 -3.56 -3.90
N PRO A 62 8.99 -2.36 -3.69
CA PRO A 62 9.62 -1.63 -4.79
C PRO A 62 10.62 -2.51 -5.52
N ASP A 63 10.44 -2.66 -6.82
CA ASP A 63 11.21 -3.54 -7.66
C ASP A 63 11.71 -2.81 -8.90
N ARG A 64 12.72 -3.40 -9.53
CA ARG A 64 13.23 -2.94 -10.82
C ARG A 64 12.19 -3.26 -11.89
N GLY A 65 11.85 -2.28 -12.69
CA GLY A 65 10.90 -2.46 -13.78
C GLY A 65 9.47 -2.08 -13.43
N GLU A 66 9.21 -1.52 -12.23
CA GLU A 66 7.92 -0.91 -11.97
C GLU A 66 7.68 0.24 -12.96
N PHE A 67 6.49 0.26 -13.53
CA PHE A 67 6.10 1.34 -14.43
C PHE A 67 4.59 1.47 -14.50
N ILE A 68 4.15 2.65 -14.93
CA ILE A 68 2.78 2.91 -15.35
C ILE A 68 2.85 3.68 -16.66
N SER A 69 2.13 3.21 -17.67
CA SER A 69 2.01 3.87 -18.96
C SER A 69 0.55 4.00 -19.33
N PHE A 70 0.11 5.21 -19.64
CA PHE A 70 -1.25 5.51 -20.05
C PHE A 70 -1.21 6.36 -21.31
N LYS A 71 -1.67 5.82 -22.44
CA LYS A 71 -1.54 6.44 -23.76
C LYS A 71 -2.86 6.37 -24.54
N ASN A 72 -3.00 7.27 -25.51
CA ASN A 72 -4.11 7.25 -26.49
C ASN A 72 -5.49 7.34 -25.84
N TYR A 73 -5.58 7.99 -24.70
CA TYR A 73 -6.85 8.23 -24.00
C TYR A 73 -7.57 9.47 -24.56
N ASP A 74 -8.87 9.55 -24.31
CA ASP A 74 -9.70 10.70 -24.68
C ASP A 74 -9.45 11.86 -23.70
N LYS A 75 -8.80 12.91 -24.19
CA LYS A 75 -8.44 14.08 -23.38
C LYS A 75 -9.67 14.87 -22.91
N GLU A 76 -10.72 14.92 -23.73
CA GLU A 76 -11.95 15.61 -23.35
C GLU A 76 -12.65 14.86 -22.22
N ALA A 77 -12.72 13.53 -22.30
CA ALA A 77 -13.28 12.70 -21.24
C ALA A 77 -12.49 12.89 -19.93
N LEU A 78 -11.17 13.01 -20.00
CA LEU A 78 -10.33 13.29 -18.84
C LEU A 78 -10.65 14.64 -18.20
N LEU A 79 -10.86 15.67 -19.01
CA LEU A 79 -11.23 17.00 -18.53
C LEU A 79 -12.64 17.04 -17.94
N ASP A 80 -13.55 16.21 -18.46
CA ASP A 80 -14.94 16.13 -18.02
C ASP A 80 -15.12 15.31 -16.74
N LEU A 81 -14.08 14.62 -16.28
CA LEU A 81 -14.16 13.87 -15.02
C LEU A 81 -14.50 14.78 -13.86
N SER A 82 -15.31 14.24 -12.95
CA SER A 82 -15.70 14.94 -11.73
C SER A 82 -14.47 15.46 -10.99
N LYS A 83 -14.61 16.63 -10.36
CA LYS A 83 -13.58 17.21 -9.50
C LYS A 83 -13.68 16.69 -8.07
N ASP A 84 -14.59 15.78 -7.80
CA ASP A 84 -14.65 15.09 -6.51
C ASP A 84 -13.35 14.33 -6.27
N ASP A 85 -12.98 14.17 -5.00
CA ASP A 85 -11.69 13.59 -4.64
C ASP A 85 -11.55 12.12 -5.06
N CYS A 86 -12.65 11.37 -5.06
CA CYS A 86 -12.62 9.92 -5.33
C CYS A 86 -13.75 9.54 -6.32
N PRO A 87 -13.73 10.03 -7.57
CA PRO A 87 -14.85 9.86 -8.49
C PRO A 87 -14.93 8.51 -9.21
N LEU A 88 -13.91 7.65 -9.11
CA LEU A 88 -13.81 6.40 -9.87
C LEU A 88 -14.19 5.19 -9.02
N THR A 89 -13.36 4.83 -8.06
CA THR A 89 -13.53 3.66 -7.19
C THR A 89 -14.03 4.02 -5.80
N GLY A 90 -13.90 5.29 -5.40
CA GLY A 90 -14.12 5.74 -4.04
C GLY A 90 -12.87 5.71 -3.17
N TYR A 91 -11.78 5.15 -3.67
CA TYR A 91 -10.48 5.17 -2.97
C TYR A 91 -9.77 6.51 -3.18
N CYS A 92 -8.99 6.93 -2.20
CA CYS A 92 -8.23 8.19 -2.30
C CYS A 92 -7.22 8.18 -3.45
N TRP A 93 -6.78 7.02 -3.89
CA TRP A 93 -5.87 6.86 -5.03
C TRP A 93 -6.45 7.34 -6.36
N ASP A 94 -7.76 7.47 -6.46
CA ASP A 94 -8.42 8.04 -7.65
C ASP A 94 -7.88 9.43 -7.97
N PHE A 95 -7.71 10.26 -6.94
CA PHE A 95 -7.17 11.61 -7.09
C PHE A 95 -5.75 11.59 -7.66
N ASP A 96 -4.88 10.75 -7.08
CA ASP A 96 -3.48 10.67 -7.50
C ASP A 96 -3.35 10.17 -8.93
N VAL A 97 -4.17 9.19 -9.32
CA VAL A 97 -4.16 8.62 -10.67
C VAL A 97 -4.65 9.66 -11.69
N ILE A 98 -5.77 10.34 -11.42
CA ILE A 98 -6.32 11.37 -12.31
C ILE A 98 -5.34 12.51 -12.48
N GLU A 99 -4.80 13.03 -11.39
CA GLU A 99 -3.83 14.14 -11.42
C GLU A 99 -2.54 13.73 -12.13
N GLY A 100 -2.09 12.50 -11.94
CA GLY A 100 -0.92 11.98 -12.64
C GLY A 100 -1.09 12.01 -14.14
N VAL A 101 -2.25 11.58 -14.66
CA VAL A 101 -2.54 11.61 -16.09
C VAL A 101 -2.71 13.06 -16.59
N ARG A 102 -3.45 13.90 -15.84
CA ARG A 102 -3.66 15.30 -16.20
C ARG A 102 -2.36 16.09 -16.32
N LYS A 103 -1.40 15.82 -15.43
CA LYS A 103 -0.11 16.50 -15.41
C LYS A 103 0.93 15.85 -16.34
N GLY A 104 0.58 14.74 -16.99
CA GLY A 104 1.52 13.99 -17.82
C GLY A 104 2.62 13.31 -17.03
N ASN A 105 2.39 13.03 -15.75
CA ASN A 105 3.36 12.41 -14.85
C ASN A 105 2.72 11.31 -14.00
N ILE A 106 2.17 10.30 -14.67
CA ILE A 106 1.53 9.16 -13.97
C ILE A 106 2.53 8.38 -13.10
N LYS A 107 3.82 8.45 -13.39
CA LYS A 107 4.86 7.82 -12.57
C LYS A 107 4.90 8.35 -11.14
N GLN A 108 4.39 9.55 -10.90
CA GLN A 108 4.32 10.14 -9.57
C GLN A 108 3.51 9.26 -8.60
N VAL A 109 2.54 8.51 -9.11
CA VAL A 109 1.74 7.57 -8.30
C VAL A 109 2.64 6.51 -7.67
N LEU A 110 3.66 6.02 -8.40
CA LEU A 110 4.61 5.05 -7.85
C LEU A 110 5.40 5.64 -6.68
N GLY A 111 5.84 6.89 -6.79
CA GLY A 111 6.53 7.58 -5.70
C GLY A 111 5.66 7.71 -4.45
N THR A 112 4.40 8.09 -4.63
CA THR A 112 3.43 8.18 -3.52
C THR A 112 3.19 6.81 -2.88
N LEU A 113 3.09 5.77 -3.71
CA LEU A 113 2.91 4.39 -3.23
C LEU A 113 4.14 3.91 -2.45
N HIS A 114 5.35 4.25 -2.90
CA HIS A 114 6.59 3.92 -2.19
C HIS A 114 6.66 4.62 -0.82
N ASP A 115 6.27 5.89 -0.75
CA ASP A 115 6.21 6.63 0.51
C ASP A 115 5.21 5.98 1.48
N ASP A 116 4.06 5.55 0.98
CA ASP A 116 3.07 4.84 1.76
C ASP A 116 3.61 3.50 2.28
N THR A 117 4.32 2.75 1.44
CA THR A 117 4.97 1.50 1.84
C THR A 117 6.03 1.74 2.90
N ASP A 118 6.85 2.77 2.74
CA ASP A 118 7.88 3.12 3.73
C ASP A 118 7.24 3.44 5.09
N TYR A 119 6.12 4.13 5.10
CA TYR A 119 5.39 4.41 6.35
C TYR A 119 4.87 3.12 6.98
N VAL A 120 4.25 2.23 6.19
CA VAL A 120 3.68 0.96 6.69
C VAL A 120 4.76 0.13 7.40
N TYR A 121 5.98 0.11 6.88
CA TYR A 121 7.10 -0.66 7.45
C TYR A 121 7.96 0.15 8.44
N SER A 122 7.62 1.40 8.71
CA SER A 122 8.29 2.19 9.75
C SER A 122 7.89 1.68 11.14
N ASP A 123 8.67 2.02 12.14
CA ASP A 123 8.35 1.65 13.53
C ASP A 123 6.95 2.12 13.92
N ALA A 124 6.62 3.38 13.60
CA ALA A 124 5.30 3.94 13.91
C ALA A 124 4.18 3.20 13.18
N GLY A 125 4.36 2.91 11.90
CA GLY A 125 3.37 2.19 11.08
C GLY A 125 3.16 0.77 11.56
N LEU A 126 4.23 0.05 11.88
CA LEU A 126 4.16 -1.32 12.40
C LEU A 126 3.51 -1.36 13.79
N GLU A 127 3.86 -0.42 14.66
CA GLU A 127 3.24 -0.35 15.99
C GLU A 127 1.73 -0.12 15.89
N GLU A 128 1.32 0.83 15.06
CA GLU A 128 -0.08 1.12 14.80
C GLU A 128 -0.85 -0.09 14.27
N MET A 129 -0.27 -0.79 13.30
CA MET A 129 -0.86 -1.99 12.72
C MET A 129 -1.00 -3.11 13.76
N CYS A 130 0.03 -3.35 14.55
CA CYS A 130 0.01 -4.39 15.58
C CYS A 130 -1.03 -4.07 16.66
N GLU A 131 -1.14 -2.82 17.08
CA GLU A 131 -2.15 -2.39 18.04
C GLU A 131 -3.57 -2.58 17.49
N ALA A 132 -3.79 -2.15 16.25
CA ALA A 132 -5.11 -2.24 15.61
C ALA A 132 -5.59 -3.68 15.44
N ASN A 133 -4.68 -4.62 15.21
CA ASN A 133 -5.01 -6.03 14.96
C ASN A 133 -4.80 -6.95 16.18
N GLY A 134 -4.21 -6.43 17.25
CA GLY A 134 -3.97 -7.20 18.46
C GLY A 134 -3.02 -8.37 18.28
N TYR A 135 -2.05 -8.25 17.40
CA TYR A 135 -1.06 -9.31 17.17
C TYR A 135 -0.26 -9.60 18.42
N GLU A 136 0.05 -10.88 18.62
CA GLU A 136 0.82 -11.37 19.76
C GLU A 136 2.18 -11.90 19.31
N PHE A 137 3.17 -11.75 20.16
CA PHE A 137 4.55 -12.14 19.90
C PHE A 137 5.10 -12.91 21.09
N ASP A 138 6.05 -13.82 20.83
CA ASP A 138 6.80 -14.46 21.91
C ASP A 138 7.90 -13.51 22.43
N ALA A 139 8.65 -13.97 23.43
CA ALA A 139 9.71 -13.17 24.06
C ALA A 139 10.83 -12.79 23.08
N ASP A 140 11.04 -13.57 22.03
CA ASP A 140 12.04 -13.32 20.98
C ASP A 140 11.54 -12.42 19.85
N GLY A 141 10.28 -12.01 19.91
CA GLY A 141 9.66 -11.13 18.93
C GLY A 141 9.06 -11.84 17.73
N TYR A 142 8.93 -13.16 17.76
CA TYR A 142 8.28 -13.93 16.69
C TYR A 142 6.75 -13.83 16.84
N ALA A 143 6.05 -13.54 15.76
CA ALA A 143 4.60 -13.54 15.76
C ALA A 143 4.04 -14.95 15.98
N ILE A 144 2.96 -15.00 16.73
CA ILE A 144 2.31 -16.25 17.09
C ILE A 144 1.00 -16.41 16.32
#